data_928abab1d0ee9b063a57226d9f798a7c
#
_entry.id   928abab1d0ee9b063a57226d9f798a7c
#
_cell.length_a   1.000
_cell.length_b   1.000
_cell.length_c   1.000
_cell.angle_alpha   90.00
_cell.angle_beta   90.00
_cell.angle_gamma   90.00
#
_symmetry.space_group_name_H-M   'P 1'
#
loop_
_entity.id
_entity.type
_entity.pdbx_description
1 polymer ?
#
loop_
_entity_poly.entity_id
_entity_poly.type
_entity_poly.pdbx_seq_one_letter_code
_entity_poly.pdbx_strand_id
1 'polypeptide(L)'
;MIQNIIKRVKNIRKQKYISKRSDLKFAFIGIGSHSINNLYPIINYFRLDLKYIVTNSKKNADLVDRNFSNSIGTNDLDKVLADDEVSGIFICADPSAHFNLVKKSLQANKHTFVEKPP
;
A
#
# COMPACT_ATOMS: atom_id res chain seq x y z
N MET A 1 -12.11 -29.57 -9.29
CA MET A 1 -12.79 -28.36 -8.78
C MET A 1 -12.75 -28.27 -7.27
N ILE A 2 -13.22 -29.26 -6.52
CA ILE A 2 -13.15 -29.29 -5.05
C ILE A 2 -11.70 -29.32 -4.54
N GLN A 3 -10.80 -30.06 -5.18
CA GLN A 3 -9.38 -30.12 -4.80
C GLN A 3 -8.66 -28.78 -4.98
N ASN A 4 -9.04 -27.96 -5.96
CA ASN A 4 -8.46 -26.64 -6.16
C ASN A 4 -8.90 -25.64 -5.07
N ILE A 5 -10.15 -25.77 -4.60
CA ILE A 5 -10.67 -24.96 -3.50
C ILE A 5 -9.96 -25.34 -2.19
N ILE A 6 -9.80 -26.63 -1.91
CA ILE A 6 -9.07 -27.12 -0.73
C ILE A 6 -7.62 -26.66 -0.75
N LYS A 7 -6.94 -26.72 -1.90
CA LYS A 7 -5.57 -26.23 -2.07
C LYS A 7 -5.46 -24.73 -1.80
N ARG A 8 -6.40 -23.93 -2.31
CA ARG A 8 -6.47 -22.49 -2.05
C ARG A 8 -6.68 -22.19 -0.56
N VAL A 9 -7.60 -22.89 0.09
CA VAL A 9 -7.86 -22.75 1.53
C VAL A 9 -6.63 -23.13 2.36
N LYS A 10 -5.94 -24.22 2.02
CA LYS A 10 -4.71 -24.64 2.69
C LYS A 10 -3.59 -23.61 2.50
N ASN A 11 -3.45 -23.03 1.33
CA ASN A 11 -2.47 -21.97 1.06
C ASN A 11 -2.78 -20.70 1.85
N ILE A 12 -4.04 -20.32 1.95
CA ILE A 12 -4.49 -19.19 2.76
C ILE A 12 -4.20 -19.43 4.25
N ARG A 13 -4.45 -20.65 4.75
CA ARG A 13 -4.13 -21.01 6.14
C ARG A 13 -2.62 -20.99 6.42
N LYS A 14 -1.79 -21.49 5.50
CA LYS A 14 -0.33 -21.41 5.61
C LYS A 14 0.15 -19.97 5.66
N GLN A 15 -0.42 -19.08 4.84
CA GLN A 15 -0.10 -17.66 4.85
C GLN A 15 -0.48 -16.98 6.17
N LYS A 16 -1.56 -17.41 6.82
CA LYS A 16 -1.93 -16.93 8.17
C LYS A 16 -0.87 -17.20 9.22
N TYR A 17 -0.13 -18.31 9.12
CA TYR A 17 0.95 -18.64 10.04
C TYR A 17 2.24 -17.87 9.75
N ILE A 18 2.44 -17.45 8.51
CA ILE A 18 3.62 -16.70 8.07
C ILE A 18 3.45 -15.21 8.35
N SER A 19 2.23 -14.70 8.25
CA SER A 19 1.93 -13.29 8.52
C SER A 19 1.65 -13.06 10.00
N LYS A 20 2.68 -13.03 10.82
CA LYS A 20 2.58 -12.32 12.10
C LYS A 20 2.24 -10.86 11.77
N ARG A 21 1.31 -10.26 12.53
CA ARG A 21 1.05 -8.84 12.45
C ARG A 21 2.39 -8.09 12.49
N SER A 22 2.74 -7.47 11.40
CA SER A 22 3.96 -6.69 11.34
C SER A 22 3.77 -5.40 12.14
N ASP A 23 4.73 -5.05 12.99
CA ASP A 23 4.77 -3.74 13.63
C ASP A 23 5.26 -2.65 12.66
N LEU A 24 5.59 -3.04 11.43
CA LEU A 24 6.01 -2.12 10.38
C LEU A 24 4.82 -1.33 9.85
N LYS A 25 5.05 -0.05 9.62
CA LYS A 25 4.08 0.85 9.00
C LYS A 25 4.48 1.14 7.57
N PHE A 26 3.47 1.28 6.72
CA PHE A 26 3.64 1.50 5.29
C PHE A 26 2.87 2.73 4.85
N ALA A 27 3.24 3.24 3.69
CA ALA A 27 2.43 4.21 2.96
C ALA A 27 2.09 3.66 1.57
N PHE A 28 0.97 4.08 1.04
CA PHE A 28 0.50 3.67 -0.28
C PHE A 28 0.27 4.92 -1.13
N ILE A 29 0.82 4.92 -2.34
CA ILE A 29 0.64 6.01 -3.30
C ILE A 29 -0.34 5.56 -4.38
N GLY A 30 -1.50 6.18 -4.43
CA GLY A 30 -2.53 5.96 -5.44
C GLY A 30 -3.86 5.49 -4.86
N ILE A 31 -4.94 5.98 -5.45
CA ILE A 31 -6.33 5.59 -5.14
C ILE A 31 -7.13 5.27 -6.40
N GLY A 32 -6.46 4.83 -7.45
CA GLY A 32 -7.13 4.41 -8.68
C GLY A 32 -7.95 3.13 -8.50
N SER A 33 -8.73 2.78 -9.51
CA SER A 33 -9.61 1.60 -9.46
C SER A 33 -8.85 0.30 -9.22
N HIS A 34 -7.65 0.15 -9.78
CA HIS A 34 -6.81 -1.02 -9.55
C HIS A 34 -6.39 -1.14 -8.08
N SER A 35 -5.97 -0.04 -7.47
CA SER A 35 -5.64 0.00 -6.05
C SER A 35 -6.82 -0.40 -5.18
N ILE A 36 -7.97 0.22 -5.41
CA ILE A 36 -9.18 0.02 -4.60
C ILE A 36 -9.72 -1.40 -4.75
N ASN A 37 -9.76 -1.92 -5.97
CA ASN A 37 -10.41 -3.19 -6.25
C ASN A 37 -9.50 -4.40 -6.02
N ASN A 38 -8.18 -4.24 -6.14
CA ASN A 38 -7.26 -5.37 -6.15
C ASN A 38 -6.20 -5.31 -5.04
N LEU A 39 -5.62 -4.16 -4.75
CA LEU A 39 -4.49 -4.07 -3.82
C LEU A 39 -4.90 -3.79 -2.38
N TYR A 40 -5.77 -2.82 -2.13
CA TYR A 40 -6.24 -2.53 -0.77
C TYR A 40 -6.93 -3.72 -0.10
N PRO A 41 -7.77 -4.53 -0.78
CA PRO A 41 -8.33 -5.73 -0.16
C PRO A 41 -7.27 -6.73 0.30
N ILE A 42 -6.18 -6.90 -0.46
CA ILE A 42 -5.07 -7.77 -0.09
C ILE A 42 -4.32 -7.22 1.12
N ILE A 43 -4.02 -5.94 1.11
CA ILE A 43 -3.35 -5.25 2.22
C ILE A 43 -4.19 -5.37 3.50
N ASN A 44 -5.49 -5.15 3.39
CA ASN A 44 -6.43 -5.30 4.51
C ASN A 44 -6.51 -6.75 5.00
N TYR A 45 -6.53 -7.71 4.09
CA TYR A 45 -6.53 -9.13 4.41
C TYR A 45 -5.30 -9.54 5.24
N PHE A 46 -4.12 -9.07 4.85
CA PHE A 46 -2.88 -9.33 5.57
C PHE A 46 -2.67 -8.40 6.79
N ARG A 47 -3.61 -7.50 7.05
CA ARG A 47 -3.55 -6.55 8.16
C ARG A 47 -2.25 -5.73 8.18
N LEU A 48 -1.79 -5.31 7.00
CA LEU A 48 -0.68 -4.39 6.90
C LEU A 48 -1.12 -3.01 7.39
N ASP A 49 -0.29 -2.39 8.19
CA ASP A 49 -0.58 -1.07 8.74
C ASP A 49 -0.22 0.02 7.73
N LEU A 50 -1.21 0.56 7.04
CA LEU A 50 -1.06 1.72 6.17
C LEU A 50 -1.23 2.99 6.99
N LYS A 51 -0.14 3.62 7.38
CA LYS A 51 -0.18 4.90 8.08
C LYS A 51 -0.67 6.03 7.17
N TYR A 52 -0.22 6.04 5.92
CA TYR A 52 -0.59 7.06 4.95
C TYR A 52 -1.09 6.46 3.64
N ILE A 53 -2.04 7.15 3.03
CA ILE A 53 -2.40 6.98 1.63
C ILE A 53 -2.16 8.32 0.94
N VAL A 54 -1.22 8.34 0.01
CA VAL A 54 -0.81 9.54 -0.72
C VAL A 54 -1.58 9.65 -2.01
N THR A 55 -2.17 10.81 -2.24
CA THR A 55 -2.94 11.12 -3.44
C THR A 55 -2.34 12.33 -4.17
N ASN A 56 -2.80 12.58 -5.38
CA ASN A 56 -2.33 13.71 -6.18
C ASN A 56 -3.03 15.05 -5.87
N SER A 57 -4.04 15.04 -5.01
CA SER A 57 -4.79 16.25 -4.67
C SER A 57 -5.32 16.22 -3.24
N LYS A 58 -5.53 17.40 -2.66
CA LYS A 58 -6.15 17.51 -1.34
C LYS A 58 -7.57 16.96 -1.33
N LYS A 59 -8.33 17.15 -2.40
CA LYS A 59 -9.69 16.60 -2.53
C LYS A 59 -9.70 15.08 -2.36
N ASN A 60 -8.78 14.40 -3.02
CA ASN A 60 -8.64 12.95 -2.90
C ASN A 60 -8.10 12.53 -1.54
N ALA A 61 -7.20 13.31 -0.95
CA ALA A 61 -6.74 13.07 0.43
C ALA A 61 -7.91 13.14 1.44
N ASP A 62 -8.79 14.10 1.29
CA ASP A 62 -9.97 14.22 2.14
C ASP A 62 -10.94 13.04 1.95
N LEU A 63 -11.06 12.52 0.74
CA LEU A 63 -11.82 11.28 0.48
C LEU A 63 -11.23 10.07 1.18
N VAL A 64 -9.91 9.97 1.24
CA VAL A 64 -9.22 8.91 2.00
C VAL A 64 -9.55 9.03 3.49
N ASP A 65 -9.45 10.20 4.06
CA ASP A 65 -9.74 10.42 5.48
C ASP A 65 -11.18 10.02 5.86
N ARG A 66 -12.12 10.20 4.95
CA ARG A 66 -13.53 9.82 5.17
C ARG A 66 -13.78 8.32 5.05
N ASN A 67 -13.03 7.61 4.21
CA ASN A 67 -13.32 6.23 3.82
C ASN A 67 -12.35 5.20 4.41
N PHE A 68 -11.19 5.62 4.89
CA PHE A 68 -10.16 4.76 5.45
C PHE A 68 -9.90 5.14 6.90
N SER A 69 -10.53 4.44 7.84
CA SER A 69 -10.53 4.80 9.26
C SER A 69 -9.15 4.75 9.93
N ASN A 70 -8.22 3.97 9.41
CA ASN A 70 -6.92 3.73 10.04
C ASN A 70 -5.74 4.35 9.27
N SER A 71 -6.02 5.13 8.23
CA SER A 71 -5.00 5.74 7.39
C SER A 71 -5.19 7.24 7.29
N ILE A 72 -4.10 7.97 7.17
CA ILE A 72 -4.11 9.42 6.96
C ILE A 72 -4.00 9.68 5.46
N GLY A 73 -4.99 10.37 4.89
CA GLY A 73 -4.93 10.85 3.52
C GLY A 73 -4.08 12.12 3.42
N THR A 74 -3.16 12.16 2.46
CA THR A 74 -2.31 13.32 2.24
C THR A 74 -1.92 13.46 0.77
N ASN A 75 -1.65 14.65 0.33
CA ASN A 75 -1.01 14.93 -0.95
C ASN A 75 0.44 15.42 -0.81
N ASP A 76 0.99 15.35 0.40
CA ASP A 76 2.36 15.74 0.71
C ASP A 76 3.25 14.50 0.84
N LEU A 77 3.86 14.09 -0.26
CA LEU A 77 4.76 12.93 -0.29
C LEU A 77 6.02 13.17 0.56
N ASP A 78 6.56 14.37 0.56
CA ASP A 78 7.80 14.69 1.30
C ASP A 78 7.60 14.49 2.81
N LYS A 79 6.44 14.83 3.33
CA LYS A 79 6.06 14.56 4.72
C LYS A 79 6.08 13.05 5.03
N VAL A 80 5.54 12.25 4.14
CA VAL A 80 5.50 10.80 4.29
C VAL A 80 6.89 10.19 4.24
N LEU A 81 7.73 10.63 3.31
CA LEU A 81 9.11 10.15 3.18
C LEU A 81 10.00 10.57 4.35
N ALA A 82 9.69 11.70 4.99
CA ALA A 82 10.41 12.16 6.19
C ALA A 82 9.97 11.47 7.48
N ASP A 83 8.89 10.69 7.45
CA ASP A 83 8.38 9.98 8.63
C ASP A 83 9.17 8.68 8.84
N ASP A 84 9.99 8.64 9.89
CA ASP A 84 10.83 7.49 10.22
C ASP A 84 10.02 6.24 10.60
N GLU A 85 8.76 6.38 10.99
CA GLU A 85 7.89 5.24 11.26
C GLU A 85 7.47 4.49 10.00
N VAL A 86 7.53 5.14 8.83
CA VAL A 86 7.19 4.51 7.56
C VAL A 86 8.38 3.70 7.06
N SER A 87 8.24 2.39 7.01
CA SER A 87 9.30 1.47 6.58
C SER A 87 9.27 1.17 5.09
N GLY A 88 8.10 1.19 4.48
CA GLY A 88 7.92 0.82 3.08
C GLY A 88 6.84 1.63 2.37
N ILE A 89 7.00 1.72 1.07
CA ILE A 89 6.11 2.47 0.17
C ILE A 89 5.59 1.54 -0.91
N PHE A 90 4.28 1.49 -1.07
CA PHE A 90 3.62 0.86 -2.21
C PHE A 90 3.28 1.93 -3.25
N ILE A 91 3.71 1.74 -4.47
CA ILE A 91 3.49 2.69 -5.57
C ILE A 91 2.55 2.07 -6.59
N CYS A 92 1.35 2.61 -6.70
CA CYS A 92 0.35 2.25 -7.69
C CYS A 92 -0.26 3.52 -8.30
N ALA A 93 0.61 4.31 -8.93
CA ALA A 93 0.27 5.56 -9.58
C ALA A 93 0.33 5.41 -11.11
N ASP A 94 0.13 6.50 -11.82
CA ASP A 94 0.35 6.53 -13.26
C ASP A 94 1.79 6.08 -13.60
N PRO A 95 1.98 5.20 -14.61
CA PRO A 95 3.31 4.71 -14.98
C PRO A 95 4.34 5.81 -15.25
N SER A 96 3.91 6.95 -15.77
CA SER A 96 4.80 8.09 -16.02
C SER A 96 5.44 8.66 -14.75
N ALA A 97 4.83 8.44 -13.59
CA ALA A 97 5.32 8.89 -12.30
C ALA A 97 6.18 7.85 -11.57
N HIS A 98 6.19 6.60 -12.01
CA HIS A 98 6.85 5.49 -11.30
C HIS A 98 8.32 5.73 -11.04
N PHE A 99 9.08 6.15 -12.04
CA PHE A 99 10.52 6.37 -11.90
C PHE A 99 10.85 7.39 -10.79
N ASN A 100 10.20 8.55 -10.83
CA ASN A 100 10.45 9.59 -9.83
C ASN A 100 10.02 9.17 -8.42
N LEU A 101 8.90 8.47 -8.31
CA LEU A 101 8.39 8.00 -7.01
C LEU A 101 9.30 6.92 -6.42
N VAL A 102 9.75 5.97 -7.24
CA VAL A 102 10.72 4.94 -6.81
C VAL A 102 12.03 5.59 -6.37
N LYS A 103 12.58 6.50 -7.18
CA LYS A 103 13.81 7.21 -6.86
C LYS A 103 13.72 7.93 -5.51
N LYS A 104 12.67 8.70 -5.29
CA LYS A 104 12.46 9.44 -4.03
C LYS A 104 12.31 8.48 -2.85
N SER A 105 11.57 7.39 -3.01
CA SER A 105 11.36 6.41 -1.95
C SER A 105 12.65 5.71 -1.55
N LEU A 106 13.46 5.31 -2.51
CA LEU A 106 14.77 4.69 -2.27
C LEU A 106 15.77 5.69 -1.65
N GLN A 107 15.77 6.93 -2.10
CA GLN A 107 16.61 7.98 -1.51
C GLN A 107 16.24 8.28 -0.06
N ALA A 108 14.98 8.07 0.32
CA ALA A 108 14.50 8.19 1.70
C ALA A 108 14.73 6.90 2.53
N ASN A 109 15.46 5.92 2.00
CA ASN A 109 15.74 4.63 2.64
C ASN A 109 14.46 3.83 2.95
N LYS A 110 13.45 3.93 2.11
CA LYS A 110 12.21 3.15 2.24
C LYS A 110 12.26 1.90 1.35
N HIS A 111 11.80 0.78 1.88
CA HIS A 111 11.50 -0.38 1.05
C HIS A 111 10.42 0.01 0.04
N THR A 112 10.58 -0.40 -1.21
CA THR A 112 9.71 0.09 -2.28
C THR A 112 9.14 -1.06 -3.10
N PHE A 113 7.82 -1.10 -3.17
CA PHE A 113 7.06 -1.93 -4.10
C PHE A 113 6.48 -1.01 -5.17
N VAL A 114 6.66 -1.35 -6.43
CA VAL A 114 6.07 -0.60 -7.54
C VAL A 114 5.24 -1.53 -8.41
N GLU A 115 4.03 -1.11 -8.75
CA GLU A 115 3.17 -1.84 -9.67
C GLU A 115 3.68 -1.69 -11.11
N LYS A 116 3.43 -2.69 -11.92
CA LYS A 116 3.78 -2.66 -13.35
C LYS A 116 2.86 -1.72 -14.14
N PRO A 117 3.29 -1.23 -15.29
CA PRO A 117 4.66 -1.26 -15.81
C PRO A 117 5.57 -0.34 -15.02
N PRO A 118 6.86 -0.73 -14.88
CA PRO A 118 7.82 0.06 -14.10
C PRO A 118 8.16 1.41 -14.74
#